data_62e42988843841d78bec2879ceaa8aa0
#
_entry.id   62e42988843841d78bec2879ceaa8aa0
#
_cell.length_a   1.000
_cell.length_b   1.000
_cell.length_c   1.000
_cell.angle_alpha   90.00
_cell.angle_beta   90.00
_cell.angle_gamma   90.00
#
_symmetry.space_group_name_H-M   'P 1'
#
loop_
_entity.id
_entity.type
_entity.pdbx_description
1 polymer ?
#
loop_
_entity_poly.entity_id
_entity_poly.type
_entity_poly.pdbx_seq_one_letter_code
_entity_poly.pdbx_strand_id
1 'polypeptide(L)'
;RQMQVLSRVIGLETLIAIDRTADGKDGPEDSIVLGNRKKALEQLNTAWFTGEHPNVHEGDVVDGTITAVGVNSIRLLLGGVEVKLLKYQCTHRYVPDMTKEFQLNQIIKVRITEIHINDKGNPVLRLDALVSEREVMCDNLRKIRLDGRYVGYLTRTTRRPDNSLRYHMHIMPQDVYAVALGAPEQFSYRLPEPGDSLLFVPNMIDENRGMAAGRVIGFVNRSAENSGRNGISRSVGDMLKPHIYKE
;
A
#
# COMPACT_ATOMS: atom_id res chain seq x y z
N ARG A 1 21.06 3.99 20.21
CA ARG A 1 21.05 2.92 19.18
C ARG A 1 20.49 1.59 19.71
N GLN A 2 20.91 1.12 20.89
CA GLN A 2 20.39 -0.12 21.50
C GLN A 2 18.92 -0.05 21.88
N MET A 3 18.43 1.06 22.45
CA MET A 3 17.01 1.24 22.76
C MET A 3 16.10 1.23 21.54
N GLN A 4 16.55 1.76 20.40
CA GLN A 4 15.77 1.73 19.14
C GLN A 4 15.67 0.31 18.55
N VAL A 5 16.62 -0.56 18.83
CA VAL A 5 16.56 -1.97 18.40
C VAL A 5 15.59 -2.75 19.28
N LEU A 6 15.60 -2.50 20.59
CA LEU A 6 14.70 -3.16 21.54
C LEU A 6 13.23 -2.77 21.30
N SER A 7 12.93 -1.50 21.04
CA SER A 7 11.55 -1.07 20.76
C SER A 7 10.95 -1.69 19.48
N ARG A 8 11.79 -2.14 18.54
CA ARG A 8 11.36 -2.83 17.32
C ARG A 8 11.03 -4.31 17.52
N VAL A 9 11.42 -4.89 18.63
CA VAL A 9 11.28 -6.34 18.92
C VAL A 9 10.22 -6.60 19.99
N ILE A 10 9.87 -5.60 20.78
CA ILE A 10 8.84 -5.74 21.82
C ILE A 10 7.47 -5.96 21.15
N GLY A 11 6.80 -7.05 21.54
CA GLY A 11 5.50 -7.43 21.01
C GLY A 11 5.54 -8.20 19.68
N LEU A 12 6.73 -8.50 19.15
CA LEU A 12 6.90 -9.35 17.97
C LEU A 12 7.25 -10.78 18.39
N GLU A 13 6.58 -11.76 17.78
CA GLU A 13 7.11 -13.12 17.76
C GLU A 13 8.46 -13.12 17.05
N THR A 14 9.48 -13.65 17.69
CA THR A 14 10.82 -13.61 17.13
C THR A 14 11.43 -15.00 17.15
N LEU A 15 11.99 -15.38 16.00
CA LEU A 15 12.79 -16.61 15.89
C LEU A 15 14.16 -16.38 16.51
N ILE A 16 14.60 -17.32 17.36
CA ILE A 16 15.93 -17.37 17.93
C ILE A 16 16.55 -18.75 17.69
N ALA A 17 17.83 -18.79 17.28
CA ALA A 17 18.61 -20.01 17.28
C ALA A 17 19.15 -20.23 18.69
N ILE A 18 18.90 -21.39 19.27
CA ILE A 18 19.42 -21.74 20.59
C ILE A 18 20.89 -22.07 20.46
N ASP A 19 21.76 -21.27 21.07
CA ASP A 19 23.21 -21.51 21.05
C ASP A 19 23.65 -22.44 22.18
N ARG A 20 23.07 -22.29 23.36
CA ARG A 20 23.30 -23.21 24.51
C ARG A 20 22.18 -23.08 25.52
N THR A 21 22.00 -24.17 26.23
CA THR A 21 21.19 -24.22 27.45
C THR A 21 22.11 -24.49 28.64
N ALA A 22 21.86 -23.83 29.76
CA ALA A 22 22.53 -24.12 31.01
C ALA A 22 21.47 -24.52 32.01
N ASP A 23 21.62 -25.71 32.61
CA ASP A 23 20.70 -26.18 33.65
C ASP A 23 20.90 -25.32 34.91
N GLY A 24 19.79 -24.88 35.49
CA GLY A 24 19.78 -24.17 36.74
C GLY A 24 20.26 -25.03 37.89
N LYS A 25 20.90 -24.42 38.87
CA LYS A 25 21.40 -25.14 40.06
C LYS A 25 20.29 -25.69 40.95
N ASP A 26 19.11 -25.06 40.89
CA ASP A 26 17.98 -25.33 41.77
C ASP A 26 16.78 -26.05 41.10
N GLY A 27 16.93 -26.41 39.82
CA GLY A 27 15.91 -27.15 39.05
C GLY A 27 15.70 -26.65 37.62
N PRO A 28 14.80 -27.29 36.84
CA PRO A 28 14.54 -26.94 35.44
C PRO A 28 13.93 -25.56 35.26
N GLU A 29 13.34 -24.97 36.32
CA GLU A 29 12.77 -23.62 36.26
C GLU A 29 13.83 -22.51 36.21
N ASP A 30 15.07 -22.82 36.66
CA ASP A 30 16.22 -21.89 36.63
C ASP A 30 17.10 -22.06 35.39
N SER A 31 16.67 -22.87 34.43
CA SER A 31 17.43 -23.10 33.20
C SER A 31 17.50 -21.84 32.33
N ILE A 32 18.69 -21.47 31.93
CA ILE A 32 18.94 -20.32 31.04
C ILE A 32 19.11 -20.80 29.59
N VAL A 33 18.31 -20.24 28.71
CA VAL A 33 18.43 -20.46 27.27
C VAL A 33 19.08 -19.23 26.64
N LEU A 34 20.26 -19.42 26.08
CA LEU A 34 20.94 -18.38 25.29
C LEU A 34 20.55 -18.55 23.83
N GLY A 35 19.90 -17.51 23.28
CA GLY A 35 19.47 -17.50 21.90
C GLY A 35 20.11 -16.39 21.09
N ASN A 36 20.33 -16.66 19.81
CA ASN A 36 20.89 -15.73 18.85
C ASN A 36 19.91 -15.48 17.70
N ARG A 37 19.28 -14.32 17.72
CA ARG A 37 18.32 -13.93 16.67
C ARG A 37 18.98 -13.76 15.30
N LYS A 38 20.19 -13.21 15.26
CA LYS A 38 20.91 -13.00 14.00
C LYS A 38 21.18 -14.33 13.31
N LYS A 39 21.68 -15.32 14.05
CA LYS A 39 21.90 -16.68 13.54
C LYS A 39 20.61 -17.35 13.04
N ALA A 40 19.50 -17.16 13.75
CA ALA A 40 18.19 -17.66 13.31
C ALA A 40 17.77 -17.05 11.97
N LEU A 41 17.93 -15.74 11.81
CA LEU A 41 17.61 -15.05 10.56
C LEU A 41 18.54 -15.46 9.41
N GLU A 42 19.81 -15.68 9.67
CA GLU A 42 20.79 -16.19 8.68
C GLU A 42 20.44 -17.63 8.25
N GLN A 43 20.06 -18.50 9.17
CA GLN A 43 19.60 -19.86 8.85
C GLN A 43 18.31 -19.84 8.01
N LEU A 44 17.34 -18.99 8.38
CA LEU A 44 16.10 -18.83 7.65
C LEU A 44 16.36 -18.30 6.24
N ASN A 45 17.25 -17.32 6.13
CA ASN A 45 17.68 -16.74 4.86
C ASN A 45 18.30 -17.80 3.94
N THR A 46 19.20 -18.62 4.48
CA THR A 46 19.83 -19.72 3.72
C THR A 46 18.76 -20.71 3.23
N ALA A 47 17.85 -21.13 4.09
CA ALA A 47 16.78 -22.05 3.72
C ALA A 47 15.83 -21.48 2.65
N TRP A 48 15.59 -20.18 2.69
CA TRP A 48 14.65 -19.54 1.76
C TRP A 48 15.28 -19.20 0.41
N PHE A 49 16.50 -18.64 0.38
CA PHE A 49 17.03 -17.98 -0.81
C PHE A 49 18.39 -18.47 -1.31
N THR A 50 19.28 -18.96 -0.42
CA THR A 50 20.69 -19.18 -0.79
C THR A 50 21.19 -20.60 -0.61
N GLY A 51 20.36 -21.52 -0.07
CA GLY A 51 20.70 -22.95 0.09
C GLY A 51 20.77 -23.70 -1.23
N GLU A 52 21.24 -24.93 -1.18
CA GLU A 52 21.27 -25.83 -2.37
C GLU A 52 19.88 -26.07 -2.97
N HIS A 53 18.84 -26.05 -2.12
CA HIS A 53 17.45 -26.18 -2.53
C HIS A 53 16.64 -25.05 -1.87
N PRO A 54 16.61 -23.84 -2.47
CA PRO A 54 15.86 -22.73 -1.91
C PRO A 54 14.36 -23.01 -1.94
N ASN A 55 13.67 -22.68 -0.86
CA ASN A 55 12.23 -22.89 -0.75
C ASN A 55 11.40 -21.89 -1.55
N VAL A 56 12.02 -20.80 -2.01
CA VAL A 56 11.33 -19.68 -2.64
C VAL A 56 12.09 -19.25 -3.90
N HIS A 57 11.33 -18.99 -4.95
CA HIS A 57 11.83 -18.63 -6.28
C HIS A 57 11.23 -17.29 -6.75
N GLU A 58 11.83 -16.73 -7.80
CA GLU A 58 11.24 -15.58 -8.49
C GLU A 58 9.87 -15.94 -9.07
N GLY A 59 8.92 -15.04 -8.88
CA GLY A 59 7.52 -15.24 -9.26
C GLY A 59 6.62 -15.74 -8.13
N ASP A 60 7.17 -16.32 -7.07
CA ASP A 60 6.40 -16.85 -5.95
C ASP A 60 5.69 -15.74 -5.17
N VAL A 61 4.50 -16.08 -4.68
CA VAL A 61 3.72 -15.23 -3.77
C VAL A 61 3.83 -15.78 -2.37
N VAL A 62 4.36 -14.98 -1.47
CA VAL A 62 4.69 -15.37 -0.10
C VAL A 62 4.14 -14.34 0.89
N ASP A 63 4.00 -14.75 2.14
CA ASP A 63 3.56 -13.89 3.23
C ASP A 63 4.76 -13.15 3.84
N GLY A 64 4.66 -11.83 3.92
CA GLY A 64 5.64 -10.97 4.56
C GLY A 64 5.04 -10.27 5.78
N THR A 65 5.81 -10.17 6.86
CA THR A 65 5.38 -9.51 8.10
C THR A 65 5.89 -8.07 8.15
N ILE A 66 5.01 -7.12 8.42
CA ILE A 66 5.38 -5.71 8.56
C ILE A 66 6.10 -5.48 9.89
N THR A 67 7.36 -5.06 9.83
CA THR A 67 8.23 -4.78 11.00
C THR A 67 8.35 -3.30 11.32
N ALA A 68 8.00 -2.43 10.39
CA ALA A 68 7.95 -0.98 10.64
C ALA A 68 7.03 -0.30 9.62
N VAL A 69 6.30 0.72 10.09
CA VAL A 69 5.46 1.57 9.24
C VAL A 69 5.90 3.02 9.43
N GLY A 70 6.20 3.69 8.33
CA GLY A 70 6.46 5.12 8.27
C GLY A 70 5.49 5.81 7.33
N VAL A 71 5.49 7.13 7.30
CA VAL A 71 4.56 7.93 6.47
C VAL A 71 4.64 7.58 4.98
N ASN A 72 5.82 7.25 4.46
CA ASN A 72 6.06 7.04 3.03
C ASN A 72 6.54 5.64 2.66
N SER A 73 6.70 4.74 3.63
CA SER A 73 7.25 3.40 3.39
C SER A 73 6.92 2.45 4.52
N ILE A 74 6.90 1.17 4.21
CA ILE A 74 6.86 0.08 5.20
C ILE A 74 8.15 -0.73 5.11
N ARG A 75 8.42 -1.51 6.15
CA ARG A 75 9.46 -2.55 6.14
C ARG A 75 8.80 -3.89 6.35
N LEU A 76 9.20 -4.84 5.54
CA LEU A 76 8.74 -6.22 5.56
C LEU A 76 9.88 -7.14 5.94
N LEU A 77 9.61 -8.08 6.81
CA LEU A 77 10.48 -9.23 7.07
C LEU A 77 9.97 -10.42 6.26
N LEU A 78 10.84 -10.98 5.45
CA LEU A 78 10.56 -12.09 4.55
C LEU A 78 11.74 -13.06 4.56
N GLY A 79 11.55 -14.30 5.02
CA GLY A 79 12.61 -15.29 5.02
C GLY A 79 13.92 -14.83 5.70
N GLY A 80 13.84 -14.01 6.75
CA GLY A 80 15.01 -13.45 7.42
C GLY A 80 15.58 -12.17 6.78
N VAL A 81 15.05 -11.72 5.64
CA VAL A 81 15.48 -10.50 4.94
C VAL A 81 14.51 -9.37 5.21
N GLU A 82 15.02 -8.20 5.61
CA GLU A 82 14.20 -6.99 5.77
C GLU A 82 14.23 -6.17 4.49
N VAL A 83 13.06 -5.96 3.87
CA VAL A 83 12.89 -5.19 2.64
C VAL A 83 12.09 -3.93 2.92
N LYS A 84 12.56 -2.78 2.40
CA LYS A 84 11.83 -1.52 2.46
C LYS A 84 11.00 -1.35 1.19
N LEU A 85 9.70 -1.15 1.35
CA LEU A 85 8.78 -0.83 0.27
C LEU A 85 8.30 0.61 0.37
N LEU A 86 8.27 1.30 -0.75
CA LEU A 86 7.73 2.65 -0.86
C LEU A 86 6.22 2.60 -1.15
N LYS A 87 5.51 3.70 -0.93
CA LYS A 87 4.05 3.82 -1.12
C LYS A 87 3.56 3.20 -2.42
N TYR A 88 4.18 3.56 -3.54
CA TYR A 88 3.77 3.11 -4.87
C TYR A 88 4.00 1.61 -5.12
N GLN A 89 4.79 0.95 -4.27
CA GLN A 89 5.01 -0.49 -4.30
C GLN A 89 4.00 -1.25 -3.43
N CYS A 90 3.28 -0.56 -2.56
CA CYS A 90 2.38 -1.17 -1.59
C CYS A 90 0.91 -1.02 -1.95
N THR A 91 0.55 0.05 -2.65
CA THR A 91 -0.85 0.33 -3.00
C THR A 91 -0.94 1.13 -4.29
N HIS A 92 -1.98 0.85 -5.08
CA HIS A 92 -2.32 1.63 -6.28
C HIS A 92 -3.03 2.94 -5.94
N ARG A 93 -3.65 3.00 -4.75
CA ARG A 93 -4.35 4.18 -4.29
C ARG A 93 -3.37 5.24 -3.80
N TYR A 94 -3.76 6.49 -3.91
CA TYR A 94 -3.03 7.56 -3.24
C TYR A 94 -3.30 7.51 -1.73
N VAL A 95 -2.30 7.09 -0.97
CA VAL A 95 -2.31 7.08 0.49
C VAL A 95 -1.41 8.21 0.99
N PRO A 96 -1.93 9.25 1.62
CA PRO A 96 -1.11 10.35 2.13
C PRO A 96 -0.17 9.89 3.24
N ASP A 97 -0.62 8.97 4.09
CA ASP A 97 0.09 8.47 5.26
C ASP A 97 -0.10 6.96 5.40
N MET A 98 0.97 6.21 5.20
CA MET A 98 0.94 4.74 5.27
C MET A 98 0.63 4.21 6.68
N THR A 99 0.86 5.02 7.74
CA THR A 99 0.57 4.59 9.12
C THR A 99 -0.93 4.43 9.40
N LYS A 100 -1.79 4.96 8.52
CA LYS A 100 -3.25 4.81 8.61
C LYS A 100 -3.77 3.57 7.88
N GLU A 101 -2.98 3.01 6.97
CA GLU A 101 -3.35 1.87 6.11
C GLU A 101 -2.72 0.56 6.57
N PHE A 102 -1.53 0.62 7.14
CA PHE A 102 -0.75 -0.54 7.53
C PHE A 102 -0.43 -0.53 9.02
N GLN A 103 -0.39 -1.72 9.60
CA GLN A 103 -0.11 -1.92 11.03
C GLN A 103 1.14 -2.78 11.24
N LEU A 104 1.80 -2.60 12.39
CA LEU A 104 2.87 -3.50 12.84
C LEU A 104 2.32 -4.92 12.96
N ASN A 105 3.13 -5.91 12.60
CA ASN A 105 2.80 -7.33 12.61
C ASN A 105 1.70 -7.75 11.61
N GLN A 106 1.19 -6.83 10.82
CA GLN A 106 0.29 -7.18 9.73
C GLN A 106 1.03 -8.07 8.72
N ILE A 107 0.37 -9.15 8.31
CA ILE A 107 0.86 -10.04 7.26
C ILE A 107 0.26 -9.56 5.95
N ILE A 108 1.11 -9.37 4.94
CA ILE A 108 0.68 -9.03 3.59
C ILE A 108 1.31 -10.00 2.58
N LYS A 109 0.56 -10.30 1.52
CA LYS A 109 1.06 -11.13 0.42
C LYS A 109 1.92 -10.27 -0.51
N VAL A 110 3.09 -10.80 -0.85
CA VAL A 110 4.02 -10.16 -1.78
C VAL A 110 4.50 -11.16 -2.80
N ARG A 111 4.68 -10.69 -4.04
CA ARG A 111 5.34 -11.47 -5.08
C ARG A 111 6.81 -11.10 -5.10
N ILE A 112 7.66 -12.10 -5.14
CA ILE A 112 9.09 -11.92 -5.35
C ILE A 112 9.31 -11.72 -6.84
N THR A 113 9.74 -10.54 -7.25
CA THR A 113 10.00 -10.24 -8.67
C THR A 113 11.44 -10.52 -9.06
N GLU A 114 12.37 -10.44 -8.12
CA GLU A 114 13.78 -10.61 -8.40
C GLU A 114 14.53 -10.96 -7.11
N ILE A 115 15.48 -11.89 -7.22
CA ILE A 115 16.38 -12.31 -6.14
C ILE A 115 17.82 -12.11 -6.60
N HIS A 116 18.54 -11.21 -5.96
CA HIS A 116 19.96 -11.01 -6.19
C HIS A 116 20.77 -11.37 -4.96
N ILE A 117 21.90 -12.02 -5.16
CA ILE A 117 22.88 -12.23 -4.10
C ILE A 117 23.95 -11.15 -4.25
N ASN A 118 24.13 -10.33 -3.21
CA ASN A 118 25.16 -9.30 -3.23
C ASN A 118 26.57 -9.91 -2.98
N ASP A 119 27.63 -9.11 -3.13
CA ASP A 119 29.02 -9.53 -2.95
C ASP A 119 29.33 -10.11 -1.55
N LYS A 120 28.46 -9.87 -0.57
CA LYS A 120 28.57 -10.38 0.80
C LYS A 120 27.79 -11.68 1.02
N GLY A 121 27.22 -12.25 -0.04
CA GLY A 121 26.40 -13.46 0.04
C GLY A 121 24.99 -13.25 0.62
N ASN A 122 24.55 -12.00 0.80
CA ASN A 122 23.21 -11.72 1.31
C ASN A 122 22.21 -11.51 0.16
N PRO A 123 20.98 -12.04 0.24
CA PRO A 123 19.97 -11.80 -0.76
C PRO A 123 19.45 -10.37 -0.68
N VAL A 124 19.23 -9.79 -1.83
CA VAL A 124 18.56 -8.52 -2.05
C VAL A 124 17.30 -8.81 -2.87
N LEU A 125 16.15 -8.53 -2.30
CA LEU A 125 14.87 -8.88 -2.90
C LEU A 125 14.22 -7.65 -3.51
N ARG A 126 13.63 -7.82 -4.69
CA ARG A 126 12.62 -6.91 -5.23
C ARG A 126 11.25 -7.55 -5.07
N LEU A 127 10.31 -6.80 -4.55
CA LEU A 127 8.97 -7.27 -4.19
C LEU A 127 7.90 -6.42 -4.87
N ASP A 128 6.82 -7.10 -5.25
CA ASP A 128 5.53 -6.48 -5.62
C ASP A 128 4.52 -6.82 -4.51
N ALA A 129 4.14 -5.83 -3.72
CA ALA A 129 3.18 -5.99 -2.63
C ALA A 129 1.71 -5.75 -3.08
N LEU A 130 1.49 -5.51 -4.37
CA LEU A 130 0.16 -5.21 -4.94
C LEU A 130 -0.65 -6.46 -5.28
N VAL A 131 -0.14 -7.64 -4.96
CA VAL A 131 -0.74 -8.92 -5.35
C VAL A 131 -2.17 -9.05 -4.85
N SER A 132 -2.44 -8.66 -3.60
CA SER A 132 -3.78 -8.77 -2.99
C SER A 132 -4.78 -7.76 -3.56
N GLU A 133 -4.32 -6.61 -4.03
CA GLU A 133 -5.18 -5.55 -4.57
C GLU A 133 -5.37 -5.68 -6.09
N ARG A 134 -4.44 -6.37 -6.77
CA ARG A 134 -4.36 -6.37 -8.25
C ARG A 134 -5.60 -6.96 -8.92
N GLU A 135 -6.12 -8.07 -8.42
CA GLU A 135 -7.32 -8.71 -9.02
C GLU A 135 -8.54 -7.81 -8.88
N VAL A 136 -8.80 -7.32 -7.67
CA VAL A 136 -9.92 -6.41 -7.39
C VAL A 136 -9.79 -5.12 -8.22
N MET A 137 -8.59 -4.59 -8.30
CA MET A 137 -8.30 -3.41 -9.10
C MET A 137 -8.54 -3.64 -10.59
N CYS A 138 -8.05 -4.75 -11.15
CA CYS A 138 -8.26 -5.09 -12.56
C CYS A 138 -9.77 -5.25 -12.87
N ASP A 139 -10.52 -5.91 -11.99
CA ASP A 139 -11.96 -6.07 -12.14
C ASP A 139 -12.70 -4.73 -12.08
N ASN A 140 -12.27 -3.82 -11.24
CA ASN A 140 -12.83 -2.48 -11.15
C ASN A 140 -12.47 -1.63 -12.37
N LEU A 141 -11.23 -1.74 -12.88
CA LEU A 141 -10.80 -1.07 -14.11
C LEU A 141 -11.61 -1.53 -15.33
N ARG A 142 -11.90 -2.82 -15.45
CA ARG A 142 -12.70 -3.39 -16.55
C ARG A 142 -14.14 -2.87 -16.58
N LYS A 143 -14.66 -2.38 -15.45
CA LYS A 143 -15.98 -1.72 -15.37
C LYS A 143 -15.96 -0.29 -15.90
N ILE A 144 -14.79 0.31 -16.07
CA ILE A 144 -14.63 1.65 -16.62
C ILE A 144 -14.71 1.58 -18.15
N ARG A 145 -15.64 2.34 -18.72
CA ARG A 145 -15.76 2.49 -20.18
C ARG A 145 -15.05 3.74 -20.64
N LEU A 146 -14.27 3.64 -21.69
CA LEU A 146 -13.69 4.79 -22.36
C LEU A 146 -14.82 5.75 -22.81
N ASP A 147 -14.57 7.03 -22.71
CA ASP A 147 -15.55 8.11 -22.99
C ASP A 147 -16.79 8.12 -22.07
N GLY A 148 -16.90 7.20 -21.13
CA GLY A 148 -17.89 7.25 -20.07
C GLY A 148 -17.70 8.49 -19.18
N ARG A 149 -18.76 8.94 -18.52
CA ARG A 149 -18.72 10.06 -17.58
C ARG A 149 -18.77 9.53 -16.16
N TYR A 150 -17.79 9.88 -15.36
CA TYR A 150 -17.64 9.41 -13.98
C TYR A 150 -17.44 10.57 -13.03
N VAL A 151 -17.88 10.38 -11.79
CA VAL A 151 -17.57 11.30 -10.70
C VAL A 151 -16.24 10.89 -10.10
N GLY A 152 -15.25 11.79 -10.12
CA GLY A 152 -13.96 11.61 -9.50
C GLY A 152 -13.80 12.50 -8.27
N TYR A 153 -13.43 11.91 -7.13
CA TYR A 153 -13.06 12.67 -5.94
C TYR A 153 -11.59 13.07 -6.03
N LEU A 154 -11.33 14.36 -6.06
CA LEU A 154 -9.96 14.89 -6.14
C LEU A 154 -9.23 14.66 -4.82
N THR A 155 -8.13 13.92 -4.88
CA THR A 155 -7.29 13.64 -3.72
C THR A 155 -6.06 14.54 -3.65
N ARG A 156 -5.56 14.94 -4.83
CA ARG A 156 -4.35 15.77 -4.94
C ARG A 156 -4.29 16.47 -6.28
N THR A 157 -3.72 17.68 -6.29
CA THR A 157 -3.31 18.40 -7.50
C THR A 157 -1.80 18.56 -7.51
N THR A 158 -1.17 18.30 -8.65
CA THR A 158 0.26 18.58 -8.86
C THR A 158 0.45 19.43 -10.10
N ARG A 159 1.35 20.42 -10.01
CA ARG A 159 1.71 21.28 -11.15
C ARG A 159 2.90 20.69 -11.87
N ARG A 160 2.84 20.64 -13.18
CA ARG A 160 3.93 20.20 -14.05
C ARG A 160 4.82 21.38 -14.45
N PRO A 161 6.04 21.11 -14.95
CA PRO A 161 6.93 22.15 -15.44
C PRO A 161 6.34 23.01 -16.58
N ASP A 162 5.46 22.45 -17.40
CA ASP A 162 4.72 23.11 -18.47
C ASP A 162 3.51 23.93 -17.97
N ASN A 163 3.42 24.16 -16.66
CA ASN A 163 2.33 24.83 -15.95
C ASN A 163 0.97 24.13 -16.02
N SER A 164 0.83 23.00 -16.70
CA SER A 164 -0.38 22.20 -16.67
C SER A 164 -0.61 21.59 -15.28
N LEU A 165 -1.87 21.35 -14.94
CA LEU A 165 -2.26 20.71 -13.70
C LEU A 165 -2.51 19.23 -13.94
N ARG A 166 -2.02 18.41 -13.02
CA ARG A 166 -2.37 16.99 -12.96
C ARG A 166 -3.25 16.77 -11.74
N TYR A 167 -4.45 16.27 -11.99
CA TYR A 167 -5.45 15.93 -10.99
C TYR A 167 -5.38 14.45 -10.69
N HIS A 168 -5.22 14.10 -9.42
CA HIS A 168 -5.23 12.74 -8.92
C HIS A 168 -6.53 12.51 -8.18
N MET A 169 -7.30 11.52 -8.58
CA MET A 169 -8.65 11.31 -8.08
C MET A 169 -9.01 9.83 -7.98
N HIS A 170 -10.08 9.53 -7.25
CA HIS A 170 -10.74 8.24 -7.25
C HIS A 170 -12.07 8.33 -7.96
N ILE A 171 -12.30 7.47 -8.94
CA ILE A 171 -13.56 7.36 -9.68
C ILE A 171 -14.50 6.49 -8.88
N MET A 172 -15.68 7.01 -8.62
CA MET A 172 -16.72 6.29 -7.89
C MET A 172 -17.83 5.82 -8.83
N PRO A 173 -18.53 4.73 -8.53
CA PRO A 173 -18.43 3.88 -7.34
C PRO A 173 -17.35 2.79 -7.41
N GLN A 174 -16.59 2.67 -8.50
CA GLN A 174 -15.65 1.58 -8.73
C GLN A 174 -14.38 1.68 -7.88
N ASP A 175 -14.15 2.80 -7.20
CA ASP A 175 -12.92 3.13 -6.44
C ASP A 175 -11.64 2.94 -7.26
N VAL A 176 -11.66 3.43 -8.50
CA VAL A 176 -10.52 3.34 -9.41
C VAL A 176 -9.68 4.61 -9.34
N TYR A 177 -8.39 4.44 -9.11
CA TYR A 177 -7.46 5.56 -9.18
C TYR A 177 -7.38 6.11 -10.59
N ALA A 178 -7.52 7.42 -10.73
CA ALA A 178 -7.48 8.10 -12.02
C ALA A 178 -6.59 9.34 -12.00
N VAL A 179 -6.02 9.63 -13.16
CA VAL A 179 -5.22 10.83 -13.39
C VAL A 179 -5.77 11.58 -14.59
N ALA A 180 -6.00 12.87 -14.41
CA ALA A 180 -6.38 13.76 -15.50
C ALA A 180 -5.36 14.88 -15.66
N LEU A 181 -5.16 15.30 -16.90
CA LEU A 181 -4.48 16.55 -17.22
C LEU A 181 -5.52 17.63 -17.46
N GLY A 182 -5.24 18.84 -17.01
CA GLY A 182 -6.08 19.99 -17.24
C GLY A 182 -5.28 21.28 -17.23
N ALA A 183 -5.75 22.25 -17.99
CA ALA A 183 -5.23 23.60 -17.93
C ALA A 183 -6.00 24.43 -16.89
N PRO A 184 -5.36 25.36 -16.17
CA PRO A 184 -6.03 26.22 -15.22
C PRO A 184 -7.22 26.98 -15.83
N GLU A 185 -7.14 27.32 -17.09
CA GLU A 185 -8.15 28.08 -17.85
C GLU A 185 -9.48 27.34 -18.03
N GLN A 186 -9.50 26.01 -17.84
CA GLN A 186 -10.72 25.20 -17.90
C GLN A 186 -11.72 25.50 -16.77
N PHE A 187 -11.24 26.16 -15.72
CA PHE A 187 -12.04 26.46 -14.54
C PHE A 187 -12.23 27.96 -14.39
N SER A 188 -13.40 28.45 -14.78
CA SER A 188 -13.71 29.88 -14.83
C SER A 188 -13.82 30.56 -13.46
N TYR A 189 -14.11 29.81 -12.40
CA TYR A 189 -14.41 30.38 -11.08
C TYR A 189 -13.33 30.12 -10.04
N ARG A 190 -12.82 28.91 -9.96
CA ARG A 190 -11.73 28.52 -9.05
C ARG A 190 -11.06 27.25 -9.52
N LEU A 191 -9.82 27.07 -9.11
CA LEU A 191 -9.11 25.79 -9.34
C LEU A 191 -9.70 24.69 -8.44
N PRO A 192 -9.69 23.43 -8.91
CA PRO A 192 -10.08 22.29 -8.09
C PRO A 192 -9.11 22.09 -6.92
N GLU A 193 -9.68 21.81 -5.74
CA GLU A 193 -8.96 21.53 -4.50
C GLU A 193 -9.25 20.09 -4.03
N PRO A 194 -8.33 19.50 -3.24
CA PRO A 194 -8.57 18.18 -2.64
C PRO A 194 -9.91 18.14 -1.89
N GLY A 195 -10.71 17.09 -2.16
CA GLY A 195 -12.09 16.95 -1.67
C GLY A 195 -13.17 17.36 -2.66
N ASP A 196 -12.82 18.05 -3.74
CA ASP A 196 -13.81 18.38 -4.77
C ASP A 196 -14.24 17.16 -5.59
N SER A 197 -15.50 17.19 -6.02
CA SER A 197 -16.05 16.22 -6.96
C SER A 197 -15.97 16.78 -8.37
N LEU A 198 -15.28 16.06 -9.24
CA LEU A 198 -15.03 16.45 -10.63
C LEU A 198 -15.69 15.47 -11.59
N LEU A 199 -16.17 15.99 -12.70
CA LEU A 199 -16.66 15.15 -13.80
C LEU A 199 -15.48 14.75 -14.68
N PHE A 200 -15.20 13.44 -14.69
CA PHE A 200 -14.05 12.82 -15.36
C PHE A 200 -14.50 11.98 -16.55
N VAL A 201 -13.73 12.05 -17.64
CA VAL A 201 -13.90 11.20 -18.83
C VAL A 201 -12.58 10.49 -19.09
N PRO A 202 -12.54 9.15 -18.93
CA PRO A 202 -11.36 8.36 -19.24
C PRO A 202 -11.16 8.25 -20.77
N ASN A 203 -9.93 8.34 -21.19
CA ASN A 203 -9.50 8.08 -22.58
C ASN A 203 -8.47 6.96 -22.68
N MET A 204 -7.95 6.50 -21.54
CA MET A 204 -6.97 5.42 -21.45
C MET A 204 -7.17 4.64 -20.16
N ILE A 205 -7.01 3.33 -20.24
CA ILE A 205 -6.93 2.43 -19.08
C ILE A 205 -5.57 1.77 -19.09
N ASP A 206 -4.83 1.88 -18.00
CA ASP A 206 -3.53 1.23 -17.80
C ASP A 206 -3.66 0.17 -16.70
N GLU A 207 -3.88 -1.07 -17.13
CA GLU A 207 -4.01 -2.21 -16.20
C GLU A 207 -2.71 -2.49 -15.46
N ASN A 208 -1.55 -2.22 -16.07
CA ASN A 208 -0.26 -2.45 -15.43
C ASN A 208 -0.02 -1.50 -14.26
N ARG A 209 -0.46 -0.26 -14.39
CA ARG A 209 -0.36 0.76 -13.34
C ARG A 209 -1.59 0.82 -12.44
N GLY A 210 -2.64 0.07 -12.78
CA GLY A 210 -3.88 0.06 -12.01
C GLY A 210 -4.63 1.38 -12.03
N MET A 211 -4.63 2.10 -13.16
CA MET A 211 -5.18 3.44 -13.22
C MET A 211 -5.90 3.73 -14.53
N ALA A 212 -6.88 4.65 -14.46
CA ALA A 212 -7.44 5.29 -15.63
C ALA A 212 -6.79 6.66 -15.86
N ALA A 213 -6.55 7.03 -17.11
CA ALA A 213 -6.14 8.37 -17.48
C ALA A 213 -7.21 9.02 -18.36
N GLY A 214 -7.35 10.35 -18.26
CA GLY A 214 -8.38 11.04 -18.99
C GLY A 214 -8.35 12.55 -18.80
N ARG A 215 -9.52 13.16 -18.97
CA ARG A 215 -9.72 14.60 -18.81
C ARG A 215 -10.81 14.92 -17.80
N VAL A 216 -10.65 16.00 -17.08
CA VAL A 216 -11.70 16.62 -16.29
C VAL A 216 -12.50 17.55 -17.20
N ILE A 217 -13.84 17.50 -17.14
CA ILE A 217 -14.70 18.38 -17.91
C ILE A 217 -15.29 19.50 -17.05
N GLY A 218 -15.29 19.38 -15.75
CA GLY A 218 -15.81 20.41 -14.85
C GLY A 218 -16.06 19.88 -13.46
N PHE A 219 -16.65 20.72 -12.63
CA PHE A 219 -17.15 20.33 -11.32
C PHE A 219 -18.46 19.56 -11.46
N VAL A 220 -18.68 18.60 -10.57
CA VAL A 220 -20.02 18.04 -10.38
C VAL A 220 -20.85 19.11 -9.69
N ASN A 221 -21.81 19.70 -10.43
CA ASN A 221 -22.65 20.75 -9.88
C ASN A 221 -23.41 20.25 -8.65
N ARG A 222 -23.20 20.87 -7.53
CA ARG A 222 -24.06 20.78 -6.32
C ARG A 222 -25.38 21.51 -6.50
N SER A 223 -25.87 21.67 -7.72
CA SER A 223 -27.08 22.45 -8.02
C SER A 223 -28.38 21.88 -7.43
N ALA A 224 -28.32 20.78 -6.67
CA ALA A 224 -29.49 20.23 -5.99
C ALA A 224 -29.68 20.74 -4.54
N GLU A 225 -28.72 21.44 -3.95
CA GLU A 225 -28.82 21.83 -2.53
C GLU A 225 -29.52 23.19 -2.31
N ASN A 226 -29.74 24.00 -3.36
CA ASN A 226 -30.33 25.34 -3.22
C ASN A 226 -31.75 25.53 -3.83
N SER A 227 -32.37 24.49 -4.32
CA SER A 227 -33.76 24.59 -4.83
C SER A 227 -34.69 23.65 -4.04
N GLY A 228 -35.09 24.05 -2.86
CA GLY A 228 -36.19 23.34 -2.20
C GLY A 228 -36.13 23.38 -0.69
N ARG A 229 -36.63 24.41 -0.09
CA ARG A 229 -37.31 24.30 1.20
C ARG A 229 -38.37 23.21 1.06
N ASN A 230 -38.26 22.15 1.83
CA ASN A 230 -39.12 20.97 1.97
C ASN A 230 -38.71 19.74 1.15
N GLY A 231 -37.79 18.96 1.73
CA GLY A 231 -37.46 17.62 1.27
C GLY A 231 -36.22 17.12 1.97
N ILE A 232 -36.33 15.98 2.60
CA ILE A 232 -35.26 15.31 3.34
C ILE A 232 -34.05 15.11 2.41
N SER A 233 -33.09 16.02 2.49
CA SER A 233 -31.83 15.94 1.75
C SER A 233 -30.87 14.98 2.50
N ARG A 234 -30.81 13.72 2.08
CA ARG A 234 -29.67 12.87 2.42
C ARG A 234 -28.49 13.35 1.59
N SER A 235 -27.48 13.91 2.24
CA SER A 235 -26.27 14.33 1.56
C SER A 235 -25.59 13.10 0.93
N VAL A 236 -25.07 13.25 -0.29
CA VAL A 236 -24.31 12.19 -0.99
C VAL A 236 -23.10 11.76 -0.16
N GLY A 237 -22.59 12.61 0.73
CA GLY A 237 -21.53 12.29 1.67
C GLY A 237 -21.89 11.23 2.71
N ASP A 238 -23.17 11.06 3.04
CA ASP A 238 -23.62 10.02 3.99
C ASP A 238 -23.79 8.64 3.34
N MET A 239 -23.93 8.58 2.00
CA MET A 239 -23.97 7.31 1.26
C MET A 239 -22.57 6.71 1.01
N LEU A 240 -21.51 7.46 1.26
CA LEU A 240 -20.13 7.07 0.92
C LEU A 240 -19.26 6.81 2.13
N LYS A 241 -19.84 6.72 3.32
CA LYS A 241 -19.09 6.18 4.47
C LYS A 241 -18.87 4.69 4.24
N PRO A 242 -17.61 4.22 4.23
CA PRO A 242 -17.36 2.79 4.13
C PRO A 242 -18.08 2.10 5.29
N HIS A 243 -18.90 1.11 4.99
CA HIS A 243 -19.44 0.20 5.99
C HIS A 243 -18.26 -0.57 6.59
N ILE A 244 -17.80 -0.13 7.75
CA ILE A 244 -16.89 -0.91 8.58
C ILE A 244 -17.75 -2.03 9.16
N TYR A 245 -17.63 -3.22 8.60
CA TYR A 245 -18.13 -4.43 9.25
C TYR A 245 -17.33 -4.61 10.55
N LYS A 246 -18.00 -4.39 11.69
CA LYS A 246 -17.53 -4.89 12.98
C LYS A 246 -18.07 -6.29 13.11
N GLU A 247 -17.20 -7.28 13.09
CA GLU A 247 -17.38 -8.54 13.80
C GLU A 247 -16.72 -8.44 15.17
#